data_55e80dd2b97b5e36d6105757191617cf
#
_entry.id   55e80dd2b97b5e36d6105757191617cf
#
_cell.length_a   1.000
_cell.length_b   1.000
_cell.length_c   1.000
_cell.angle_alpha   90.00
_cell.angle_beta   90.00
_cell.angle_gamma   90.00
#
_symmetry.space_group_name_H-M   'P 1'
#
loop_
_entity.id
_entity.type
_entity.pdbx_description
1 polymer ?
#
loop_
_entity_poly.entity_id
_entity_poly.type
_entity_poly.pdbx_seq_one_letter_code
_entity_poly.pdbx_strand_id
1 'polypeptide(L)'
;DILKSIFIYLERKVIVSKTDYQKQHAERNLLIISLLLSTGIRISELCHIHLKDINLSNKTLHIIGKGKKERILFLGDQKTFNLLETYINKTRNESNDFLFPGKHSLKPLSEQSVRLVIKRIVEQNNFSRTITPHMFRHSFATMLLDSDVDIRYIQQILGHSSISITQIYTHVSHSKQKEILSSFNPVSVIHSEIE
;
A
#
# COMPACT_ATOMS: atom_id res chain seq x y z
N ASP A 1 -12.30 -7.27 -14.02
CA ASP A 1 -11.32 -7.49 -12.95
C ASP A 1 -11.76 -6.78 -11.67
N ILE A 2 -11.73 -7.52 -10.55
CA ILE A 2 -12.19 -7.03 -9.24
C ILE A 2 -11.32 -5.85 -8.75
N LEU A 3 -10.00 -5.93 -8.93
CA LEU A 3 -9.09 -4.86 -8.51
C LEU A 3 -9.38 -3.55 -9.26
N LYS A 4 -9.58 -3.64 -10.56
CA LYS A 4 -9.97 -2.50 -11.40
C LYS A 4 -11.28 -1.86 -10.89
N SER A 5 -12.30 -2.68 -10.61
CA SER A 5 -13.58 -2.19 -10.08
C SER A 5 -13.41 -1.50 -8.71
N ILE A 6 -12.53 -2.01 -7.85
CA ILE A 6 -12.20 -1.37 -6.56
C ILE A 6 -11.61 0.03 -6.78
N PHE A 7 -10.64 0.19 -7.69
CA PHE A 7 -10.02 1.47 -7.96
C PHE A 7 -11.00 2.47 -8.56
N ILE A 8 -11.78 2.07 -9.58
CA ILE A 8 -12.84 2.91 -10.17
C ILE A 8 -13.82 3.39 -9.09
N TYR A 9 -14.27 2.50 -8.21
CA TYR A 9 -15.16 2.85 -7.11
C TYR A 9 -14.52 3.88 -6.17
N LEU A 10 -13.27 3.66 -5.75
CA LEU A 10 -12.58 4.54 -4.80
C LEU A 10 -12.31 5.92 -5.40
N GLU A 11 -11.84 6.00 -6.63
CA GLU A 11 -11.61 7.26 -7.34
C GLU A 11 -12.92 8.04 -7.52
N ARG A 12 -14.00 7.34 -7.91
CA ARG A 12 -15.33 7.96 -7.97
C ARG A 12 -15.77 8.51 -6.62
N LYS A 13 -15.50 7.80 -5.51
CA LYS A 13 -15.82 8.29 -4.16
C LYS A 13 -15.08 9.59 -3.81
N VAL A 14 -13.84 9.75 -4.23
CA VAL A 14 -13.09 11.01 -4.05
C VAL A 14 -13.77 12.14 -4.83
N ILE A 15 -14.13 11.89 -6.10
CA ILE A 15 -14.73 12.90 -6.98
C ILE A 15 -16.12 13.36 -6.50
N VAL A 16 -16.98 12.40 -6.08
CA VAL A 16 -18.37 12.73 -5.69
C VAL A 16 -18.51 13.21 -4.24
N SER A 17 -17.43 13.27 -3.49
CA SER A 17 -17.44 13.74 -2.09
C SER A 17 -17.84 15.22 -2.01
N LYS A 18 -18.87 15.52 -1.21
CA LYS A 18 -19.46 16.87 -1.11
C LYS A 18 -18.83 17.73 -0.02
N THR A 19 -18.17 17.12 0.97
CA THR A 19 -17.54 17.83 2.09
C THR A 19 -16.06 17.46 2.18
N ASP A 20 -15.24 18.35 2.73
CA ASP A 20 -13.80 18.11 2.94
C ASP A 20 -13.58 16.87 3.80
N TYR A 21 -14.39 16.66 4.83
CA TYR A 21 -14.34 15.47 5.66
C TYR A 21 -14.57 14.17 4.85
N GLN A 22 -15.61 14.15 4.01
CA GLN A 22 -15.88 12.99 3.14
C GLN A 22 -14.74 12.76 2.16
N LYS A 23 -14.23 13.82 1.54
CA LYS A 23 -13.13 13.77 0.58
C LYS A 23 -11.86 13.24 1.23
N GLN A 24 -11.49 13.75 2.39
CA GLN A 24 -10.32 13.28 3.15
C GLN A 24 -10.42 11.78 3.50
N HIS A 25 -11.62 11.32 3.92
CA HIS A 25 -11.85 9.91 4.19
C HIS A 25 -11.77 9.04 2.92
N ALA A 26 -12.27 9.53 1.80
CA ALA A 26 -12.19 8.84 0.51
C ALA A 26 -10.73 8.75 0.02
N GLU A 27 -9.99 9.85 0.06
CA GLU A 27 -8.56 9.92 -0.26
C GLU A 27 -7.73 8.97 0.63
N ARG A 28 -8.00 8.95 1.94
CA ARG A 28 -7.37 8.00 2.87
C ARG A 28 -7.63 6.55 2.47
N ASN A 29 -8.88 6.21 2.17
CA ASN A 29 -9.25 4.84 1.82
C ASN A 29 -8.62 4.42 0.48
N LEU A 30 -8.58 5.31 -0.50
CA LEU A 30 -7.88 5.09 -1.77
C LEU A 30 -6.39 4.86 -1.52
N LEU A 31 -5.74 5.70 -0.70
CA LEU A 31 -4.32 5.57 -0.36
C LEU A 31 -4.02 4.25 0.37
N ILE A 32 -4.87 3.82 1.31
CA ILE A 32 -4.73 2.53 2.00
C ILE A 32 -4.70 1.37 0.99
N ILE A 33 -5.65 1.31 0.08
CA ILE A 33 -5.74 0.24 -0.93
C ILE A 33 -4.56 0.33 -1.91
N SER A 34 -4.21 1.53 -2.37
CA SER A 34 -3.05 1.74 -3.24
C SER A 34 -1.76 1.25 -2.60
N LEU A 35 -1.51 1.58 -1.32
CA LEU A 35 -0.30 1.11 -0.61
C LEU A 35 -0.30 -0.41 -0.41
N LEU A 36 -1.45 -1.02 -0.05
CA LEU A 36 -1.54 -2.48 0.09
C LEU A 36 -1.18 -3.19 -1.21
N LEU A 37 -1.66 -2.69 -2.35
CA LEU A 37 -1.45 -3.32 -3.65
C LEU A 37 -0.12 -2.93 -4.30
N SER A 38 0.37 -1.69 -4.15
CA SER A 38 1.62 -1.22 -4.78
C SER A 38 2.89 -1.71 -4.09
N THR A 39 2.80 -2.13 -2.83
CA THR A 39 3.96 -2.52 -2.02
C THR A 39 3.86 -3.93 -1.42
N GLY A 40 2.68 -4.54 -1.45
CA GLY A 40 2.43 -5.81 -0.78
C GLY A 40 2.62 -5.78 0.75
N ILE A 41 2.60 -4.59 1.37
CA ILE A 41 2.77 -4.39 2.82
C ILE A 41 1.72 -5.17 3.63
N ARG A 42 2.09 -5.65 4.83
CA ARG A 42 1.10 -6.26 5.74
C ARG A 42 0.20 -5.19 6.35
N ILE A 43 -1.07 -5.54 6.62
CA ILE A 43 -2.03 -4.60 7.23
C ILE A 43 -1.52 -4.03 8.57
N SER A 44 -0.87 -4.86 9.40
CA SER A 44 -0.29 -4.40 10.66
C SER A 44 0.84 -3.38 10.44
N GLU A 45 1.70 -3.63 9.46
CA GLU A 45 2.79 -2.72 9.09
C GLU A 45 2.22 -1.40 8.55
N LEU A 46 1.21 -1.47 7.66
CA LEU A 46 0.53 -0.29 7.10
C LEU A 46 -0.04 0.61 8.20
N CYS A 47 -0.74 0.02 9.18
CA CYS A 47 -1.34 0.77 10.27
C CYS A 47 -0.31 1.50 11.14
N HIS A 48 0.90 0.96 11.26
CA HIS A 48 1.98 1.49 12.10
C HIS A 48 3.03 2.33 11.35
N ILE A 49 2.76 2.76 10.13
CA ILE A 49 3.65 3.69 9.43
C ILE A 49 3.65 5.02 10.17
N HIS A 50 4.82 5.49 10.61
CA HIS A 50 5.01 6.83 11.14
C HIS A 50 5.40 7.80 10.02
N LEU A 51 5.07 9.07 10.19
CA LEU A 51 5.45 10.11 9.21
C LEU A 51 6.97 10.22 9.04
N LYS A 52 7.75 9.99 10.11
CA LYS A 52 9.22 9.95 10.08
C LYS A 52 9.79 8.80 9.25
N ASP A 53 9.02 7.74 9.03
CA ASP A 53 9.43 6.56 8.26
C ASP A 53 9.26 6.76 6.74
N ILE A 54 8.74 7.92 6.33
CA ILE A 54 8.46 8.27 4.95
C ILE A 54 9.53 9.22 4.44
N ASN A 55 10.25 8.81 3.41
CA ASN A 55 11.20 9.69 2.71
C ASN A 55 10.61 10.06 1.34
N LEU A 56 10.03 11.26 1.26
CA LEU A 56 9.41 11.76 0.03
C LEU A 56 10.45 12.00 -1.08
N SER A 57 11.63 12.48 -0.76
CA SER A 57 12.70 12.75 -1.76
C SER A 57 13.16 11.46 -2.45
N ASN A 58 13.27 10.36 -1.71
CA ASN A 58 13.70 9.07 -2.24
C ASN A 58 12.53 8.16 -2.64
N LYS A 59 11.29 8.58 -2.40
CA LYS A 59 10.06 7.79 -2.59
C LYS A 59 10.11 6.44 -1.86
N THR A 60 10.51 6.44 -0.59
CA THR A 60 10.68 5.21 0.19
C THR A 60 9.90 5.23 1.50
N LEU A 61 9.49 4.04 1.93
CA LEU A 61 8.90 3.75 3.23
C LEU A 61 9.85 2.83 4.00
N HIS A 62 10.21 3.22 5.22
CA HIS A 62 10.91 2.36 6.16
C HIS A 62 9.88 1.53 6.94
N ILE A 63 9.94 0.23 6.84
CA ILE A 63 8.98 -0.69 7.45
C ILE A 63 9.66 -1.55 8.50
N ILE A 64 9.09 -1.54 9.71
CA ILE A 64 9.50 -2.40 10.80
C ILE A 64 8.51 -3.56 10.91
N GLY A 65 8.96 -4.76 10.55
CA GLY A 65 8.15 -5.97 10.56
C GLY A 65 8.23 -6.77 11.86
N LYS A 66 7.62 -7.95 11.85
CA LYS A 66 7.65 -8.89 12.99
C LYS A 66 9.09 -9.24 13.36
N GLY A 67 9.40 -9.20 14.66
CA GLY A 67 10.76 -9.47 15.19
C GLY A 67 11.74 -8.31 14.94
N LYS A 68 11.25 -7.08 14.80
CA LYS A 68 12.06 -5.87 14.55
C LYS A 68 12.90 -5.95 13.27
N LYS A 69 12.51 -6.80 12.31
CA LYS A 69 13.17 -6.84 11.00
C LYS A 69 12.75 -5.60 10.19
N GLU A 70 13.73 -4.87 9.73
CA GLU A 70 13.55 -3.64 8.98
C GLU A 70 13.71 -3.89 7.49
N ARG A 71 12.95 -3.18 6.67
CA ARG A 71 13.14 -3.14 5.23
C ARG A 71 12.69 -1.80 4.67
N ILE A 72 13.28 -1.42 3.56
CA ILE A 72 12.87 -0.22 2.80
C ILE A 72 12.02 -0.69 1.63
N LEU A 73 10.84 -0.08 1.47
CA LEU A 73 9.96 -0.27 0.32
C LEU A 73 10.03 0.98 -0.57
N PHE A 74 10.20 0.78 -1.86
CA PHE A 74 10.16 1.84 -2.85
C PHE A 74 8.73 2.02 -3.37
N LEU A 75 8.27 3.27 -3.46
CA LEU A 75 6.97 3.67 -4.03
C LEU A 75 7.14 3.92 -5.53
N GLY A 76 7.04 2.85 -6.33
CA GLY A 76 7.27 2.91 -7.77
C GLY A 76 6.12 3.51 -8.57
N ASP A 77 4.88 3.39 -8.07
CA ASP A 77 3.70 3.95 -8.73
C ASP A 77 3.56 5.46 -8.46
N GLN A 78 3.63 6.26 -9.52
CA GLN A 78 3.60 7.73 -9.40
C GLN A 78 2.27 8.25 -8.88
N LYS A 79 1.13 7.64 -9.25
CA LYS A 79 -0.20 8.06 -8.77
C LYS A 79 -0.33 7.81 -7.27
N THR A 80 0.09 6.64 -6.79
CA THR A 80 0.12 6.33 -5.34
C THR A 80 1.05 7.31 -4.58
N PHE A 81 2.21 7.61 -5.15
CA PHE A 81 3.14 8.56 -4.52
C PHE A 81 2.55 9.96 -4.42
N ASN A 82 1.96 10.49 -5.49
CA ASN A 82 1.33 11.81 -5.50
C ASN A 82 0.15 11.87 -4.51
N LEU A 83 -0.62 10.79 -4.42
CA LEU A 83 -1.71 10.68 -3.45
C LEU A 83 -1.20 10.69 -2.01
N LEU A 84 -0.10 9.97 -1.73
CA LEU A 84 0.55 9.96 -0.42
C LEU A 84 1.04 11.36 -0.04
N GLU A 85 1.78 12.02 -0.93
CA GLU A 85 2.31 13.37 -0.69
C GLU A 85 1.19 14.38 -0.43
N THR A 86 0.13 14.34 -1.25
CA THR A 86 -1.05 15.20 -1.08
C THR A 86 -1.74 14.91 0.25
N TYR A 87 -1.90 13.64 0.61
CA TYR A 87 -2.55 13.24 1.86
C TYR A 87 -1.74 13.72 3.08
N ILE A 88 -0.43 13.53 3.09
CA ILE A 88 0.44 14.01 4.17
C ILE A 88 0.33 15.53 4.32
N ASN A 89 0.42 16.29 3.22
CA ASN A 89 0.36 17.74 3.26
C ASN A 89 -0.97 18.28 3.79
N LYS A 90 -2.08 17.59 3.51
CA LYS A 90 -3.43 17.96 3.99
C LYS A 90 -3.69 17.55 5.44
N THR A 91 -3.12 16.45 5.89
CA THR A 91 -3.49 15.82 7.18
C THR A 91 -2.42 15.98 8.25
N ARG A 92 -1.26 16.53 7.89
CA ARG A 92 -0.16 16.73 8.83
C ARG A 92 -0.60 17.62 9.98
N ASN A 93 -0.60 17.04 11.19
CA ASN A 93 -0.87 17.74 12.43
C ASN A 93 0.30 17.44 13.38
N GLU A 94 0.83 18.45 14.05
CA GLU A 94 1.96 18.34 14.98
C GLU A 94 1.75 17.34 16.13
N SER A 95 0.48 17.04 16.45
CA SER A 95 0.11 16.10 17.50
C SER A 95 0.05 14.63 17.08
N ASN A 96 0.31 14.31 15.80
CA ASN A 96 0.13 12.97 15.28
C ASN A 96 1.33 12.47 14.48
N ASP A 97 1.92 11.38 14.93
CA ASP A 97 3.09 10.76 14.30
C ASP A 97 2.74 9.68 13.26
N PHE A 98 1.48 9.22 13.21
CA PHE A 98 1.08 8.14 12.30
C PHE A 98 0.60 8.66 10.94
N LEU A 99 0.95 7.95 9.86
CA LEU A 99 0.39 8.24 8.53
C LEU A 99 -1.13 8.12 8.54
N PHE A 100 -1.66 7.08 9.19
CA PHE A 100 -3.10 6.87 9.37
C PHE A 100 -3.45 6.91 10.85
N PRO A 101 -3.85 8.08 11.37
CA PRO A 101 -4.29 8.20 12.75
C PRO A 101 -5.64 7.52 12.98
N GLY A 102 -5.81 6.95 14.16
CA GLY A 102 -7.08 6.45 14.64
C GLY A 102 -8.02 7.58 15.09
N LYS A 103 -9.18 7.20 15.63
CA LYS A 103 -10.17 8.14 16.16
C LYS A 103 -9.60 9.05 17.27
N HIS A 104 -8.66 8.52 18.04
CA HIS A 104 -7.85 9.26 19.01
C HIS A 104 -6.47 9.42 18.39
N SER A 105 -6.06 10.64 18.07
CA SER A 105 -4.85 10.97 17.28
C SER A 105 -3.54 10.38 17.80
N LEU A 106 -3.47 9.98 19.09
CA LEU A 106 -2.30 9.34 19.69
C LEU A 106 -2.16 7.85 19.37
N LYS A 107 -3.10 7.24 18.66
CA LYS A 107 -3.06 5.82 18.28
C LYS A 107 -3.18 5.66 16.78
N PRO A 108 -2.55 4.62 16.20
CA PRO A 108 -2.70 4.33 14.77
C PRO A 108 -4.13 3.89 14.44
N LEU A 109 -4.50 3.99 13.18
CA LEU A 109 -5.70 3.35 12.64
C LEU A 109 -5.63 1.84 12.92
N SER A 110 -6.70 1.26 13.48
CA SER A 110 -6.70 -0.16 13.80
C SER A 110 -6.81 -1.01 12.53
N GLU A 111 -6.21 -2.21 12.55
CA GLU A 111 -6.38 -3.20 11.47
C GLU A 111 -7.86 -3.51 11.22
N GLN A 112 -8.68 -3.54 12.27
CA GLN A 112 -10.12 -3.75 12.16
C GLN A 112 -10.79 -2.64 11.35
N SER A 113 -10.36 -1.39 11.53
CA SER A 113 -10.87 -0.26 10.73
C SER A 113 -10.54 -0.43 9.25
N VAL A 114 -9.33 -0.89 8.91
CA VAL A 114 -8.92 -1.18 7.53
C VAL A 114 -9.75 -2.33 6.95
N ARG A 115 -9.98 -3.42 7.73
CA ARG A 115 -10.84 -4.53 7.29
C ARG A 115 -12.28 -4.06 7.04
N LEU A 116 -12.80 -3.15 7.86
CA LEU A 116 -14.13 -2.55 7.64
C LEU A 116 -14.18 -1.69 6.38
N VAL A 117 -13.12 -0.95 6.06
CA VAL A 117 -13.02 -0.22 4.77
C VAL A 117 -13.14 -1.21 3.61
N ILE A 118 -12.35 -2.27 3.61
CA ILE A 118 -12.37 -3.29 2.56
C ILE A 118 -13.76 -3.95 2.46
N LYS A 119 -14.35 -4.32 3.60
CA LYS A 119 -15.70 -4.91 3.64
C LYS A 119 -16.74 -3.99 2.98
N ARG A 120 -16.73 -2.70 3.31
CA ARG A 120 -17.65 -1.71 2.70
C ARG A 120 -17.44 -1.59 1.19
N ILE A 121 -16.19 -1.63 0.70
CA ILE A 121 -15.89 -1.63 -0.73
C ILE A 121 -16.52 -2.85 -1.41
N VAL A 122 -16.37 -4.03 -0.82
CA VAL A 122 -16.95 -5.30 -1.31
C VAL A 122 -18.48 -5.21 -1.40
N GLU A 123 -19.13 -4.77 -0.31
CA GLU A 123 -20.59 -4.62 -0.23
C GLU A 123 -21.13 -3.61 -1.25
N GLN A 124 -20.47 -2.47 -1.41
CA GLN A 124 -20.91 -1.41 -2.34
C GLN A 124 -20.71 -1.76 -3.82
N ASN A 125 -19.84 -2.71 -4.12
CA ASN A 125 -19.62 -3.21 -5.48
C ASN A 125 -20.32 -4.55 -5.76
N ASN A 126 -21.07 -5.08 -4.79
CA ASN A 126 -21.77 -6.37 -4.89
C ASN A 126 -20.86 -7.53 -5.31
N PHE A 127 -19.61 -7.54 -4.84
CA PHE A 127 -18.72 -8.65 -5.15
C PHE A 127 -19.19 -9.92 -4.42
N SER A 128 -19.27 -11.03 -5.15
CA SER A 128 -19.74 -12.33 -4.65
C SER A 128 -18.75 -13.01 -3.71
N ARG A 129 -17.50 -12.54 -3.65
CA ARG A 129 -16.45 -13.12 -2.80
C ARG A 129 -15.97 -12.17 -1.74
N THR A 130 -15.51 -12.70 -0.60
CA THR A 130 -14.84 -11.94 0.45
C THR A 130 -13.46 -11.50 -0.03
N ILE A 131 -13.13 -10.22 0.17
CA ILE A 131 -11.80 -9.67 -0.09
C ILE A 131 -11.14 -9.33 1.24
N THR A 132 -9.88 -9.70 1.38
CA THR A 132 -9.09 -9.49 2.60
C THR A 132 -7.78 -8.74 2.29
N PRO A 133 -7.14 -8.12 3.30
CA PRO A 133 -5.81 -7.50 3.12
C PRO A 133 -4.75 -8.46 2.55
N HIS A 134 -4.82 -9.75 2.91
CA HIS A 134 -3.89 -10.76 2.39
C HIS A 134 -4.05 -11.00 0.89
N MET A 135 -5.26 -10.80 0.35
CA MET A 135 -5.49 -10.95 -1.09
C MET A 135 -4.81 -9.84 -1.88
N PHE A 136 -4.76 -8.60 -1.39
CA PHE A 136 -3.99 -7.53 -2.05
C PHE A 136 -2.49 -7.87 -2.11
N ARG A 137 -1.95 -8.39 -1.01
CA ARG A 137 -0.56 -8.83 -0.96
C ARG A 137 -0.30 -10.04 -1.88
N HIS A 138 -1.24 -10.97 -1.96
CA HIS A 138 -1.18 -12.09 -2.89
C HIS A 138 -1.24 -11.59 -4.34
N SER A 139 -2.17 -10.70 -4.66
CA SER A 139 -2.26 -10.10 -5.99
C SER A 139 -0.99 -9.35 -6.38
N PHE A 140 -0.38 -8.58 -5.45
CA PHE A 140 0.92 -7.95 -5.66
C PHE A 140 1.98 -8.98 -6.06
N ALA A 141 2.11 -10.07 -5.29
CA ALA A 141 3.09 -11.12 -5.59
C ALA A 141 2.83 -11.81 -6.93
N THR A 142 1.57 -12.14 -7.22
CA THR A 142 1.17 -12.82 -8.46
C THR A 142 1.43 -11.93 -9.68
N MET A 143 1.04 -10.66 -9.63
CA MET A 143 1.24 -9.73 -10.75
C MET A 143 2.73 -9.49 -11.05
N LEU A 144 3.59 -9.49 -10.02
CA LEU A 144 5.03 -9.43 -10.24
C LEU A 144 5.57 -10.74 -10.86
N LEU A 145 5.07 -11.89 -10.41
CA LEU A 145 5.41 -13.19 -11.02
C LEU A 145 4.98 -13.28 -12.48
N ASP A 146 3.76 -12.82 -12.79
CA ASP A 146 3.21 -12.79 -14.15
C ASP A 146 3.99 -11.83 -15.06
N SER A 147 4.74 -10.89 -14.47
CA SER A 147 5.68 -9.99 -15.15
C SER A 147 7.12 -10.51 -15.17
N ASP A 148 7.32 -11.81 -14.99
CA ASP A 148 8.62 -12.49 -15.01
C ASP A 148 9.63 -11.99 -13.95
N VAL A 149 9.15 -11.37 -12.86
CA VAL A 149 10.01 -10.99 -11.74
C VAL A 149 10.40 -12.24 -10.94
N ASP A 150 11.70 -12.47 -10.79
CA ASP A 150 12.23 -13.62 -10.03
C ASP A 150 11.65 -13.65 -8.61
N ILE A 151 11.12 -14.80 -8.20
CA ILE A 151 10.45 -15.00 -6.90
C ILE A 151 11.32 -14.59 -5.70
N ARG A 152 12.64 -14.64 -5.81
CA ARG A 152 13.58 -14.23 -4.76
C ARG A 152 13.47 -12.73 -4.47
N TYR A 153 13.30 -11.89 -5.51
CA TYR A 153 13.08 -10.46 -5.34
C TYR A 153 11.72 -10.17 -4.71
N ILE A 154 10.68 -10.89 -5.14
CA ILE A 154 9.33 -10.77 -4.57
C ILE A 154 9.34 -11.10 -3.08
N GLN A 155 9.97 -12.20 -2.69
CA GLN A 155 10.09 -12.63 -1.30
C GLN A 155 10.85 -11.61 -0.44
N GLN A 156 11.89 -10.98 -0.97
CA GLN A 156 12.64 -9.95 -0.28
C GLN A 156 11.80 -8.67 -0.11
N ILE A 157 11.14 -8.18 -1.16
CA ILE A 157 10.23 -7.03 -1.09
C ILE A 157 9.15 -7.28 -0.03
N LEU A 158 8.59 -8.48 -0.01
CA LEU A 158 7.58 -8.88 0.95
C LEU A 158 8.12 -9.09 2.37
N GLY A 159 9.42 -9.21 2.59
CA GLY A 159 10.03 -9.45 3.89
C GLY A 159 9.68 -10.83 4.45
N HIS A 160 9.79 -11.89 3.63
CA HIS A 160 9.67 -13.27 4.06
C HIS A 160 10.95 -13.70 4.78
N SER A 161 10.80 -14.21 6.02
CA SER A 161 11.93 -14.54 6.91
C SER A 161 12.50 -15.95 6.74
N SER A 162 11.89 -16.80 5.91
CA SER A 162 12.31 -18.19 5.77
C SER A 162 12.77 -18.49 4.36
N ILE A 163 14.05 -18.31 4.12
CA ILE A 163 14.74 -19.06 3.07
C ILE A 163 16.06 -19.55 3.68
N SER A 164 16.16 -20.85 3.90
CA SER A 164 17.37 -21.55 4.32
C SER A 164 18.48 -21.57 3.25
N ILE A 165 18.37 -20.74 2.21
CA ILE A 165 19.36 -20.61 1.12
C ILE A 165 19.93 -19.17 1.08
N THR A 166 19.80 -18.41 2.15
CA THR A 166 20.07 -16.96 2.16
C THR A 166 21.55 -16.58 2.29
N GLN A 167 22.50 -17.50 2.23
CA GLN A 167 23.92 -17.14 2.40
C GLN A 167 24.62 -16.62 1.14
N ILE A 168 24.02 -16.70 -0.04
CA ILE A 168 24.70 -16.32 -1.29
C ILE A 168 24.20 -15.00 -1.90
N TYR A 169 22.99 -14.48 -1.51
CA TYR A 169 22.39 -13.29 -2.13
C TYR A 169 21.90 -12.26 -1.13
N THR A 170 22.77 -11.80 -0.26
CA THR A 170 22.42 -10.85 0.84
C THR A 170 22.17 -9.42 0.41
N HIS A 171 22.33 -9.06 -0.85
CA HIS A 171 22.10 -7.69 -1.32
C HIS A 171 21.40 -7.67 -2.68
N VAL A 172 20.06 -7.83 -2.67
CA VAL A 172 19.32 -7.15 -3.74
C VAL A 172 19.54 -5.66 -3.51
N SER A 173 20.27 -5.03 -4.39
CA SER A 173 20.53 -3.59 -4.29
C SER A 173 19.20 -2.84 -4.29
N HIS A 174 19.11 -1.76 -3.50
CA HIS A 174 17.96 -0.86 -3.51
C HIS A 174 17.63 -0.39 -4.94
N SER A 175 18.63 -0.32 -5.83
CA SER A 175 18.47 -0.01 -7.26
C SER A 175 17.62 -1.06 -7.99
N LYS A 176 17.81 -2.36 -7.72
CA LYS A 176 17.03 -3.42 -8.38
C LYS A 176 15.58 -3.46 -7.89
N GLN A 177 15.35 -3.26 -6.59
CA GLN A 177 13.99 -3.11 -6.06
C GLN A 177 13.27 -1.91 -6.71
N LYS A 178 13.97 -0.77 -6.83
CA LYS A 178 13.45 0.44 -7.47
C LYS A 178 13.07 0.18 -8.92
N GLU A 179 13.96 -0.47 -9.68
CA GLU A 179 13.72 -0.87 -11.07
C GLU A 179 12.46 -1.73 -11.20
N ILE A 180 12.36 -2.81 -10.41
CA ILE A 180 11.20 -3.71 -10.43
C ILE A 180 9.91 -2.96 -10.12
N LEU A 181 9.86 -2.22 -9.02
CA LEU A 181 8.64 -1.54 -8.59
C LEU A 181 8.28 -0.32 -9.45
N SER A 182 9.22 0.24 -10.21
CA SER A 182 8.91 1.27 -11.21
C SER A 182 8.39 0.69 -12.52
N SER A 183 8.88 -0.49 -12.92
CA SER A 183 8.55 -1.08 -14.23
C SER A 183 7.31 -1.98 -14.19
N PHE A 184 7.07 -2.67 -13.07
CA PHE A 184 6.05 -3.73 -12.93
C PHE A 184 5.09 -3.49 -11.77
N ASN A 185 4.82 -2.23 -11.40
CA ASN A 185 3.95 -1.95 -10.26
C ASN A 185 2.49 -2.32 -10.58
N PRO A 186 1.82 -3.19 -9.78
CA PRO A 186 0.45 -3.60 -10.01
C PRO A 186 -0.55 -2.45 -10.11
N VAL A 187 -0.38 -1.40 -9.32
CA VAL A 187 -1.27 -0.22 -9.34
C VAL A 187 -1.12 0.55 -10.64
N SER A 188 0.11 0.72 -11.15
CA SER A 188 0.34 1.36 -12.45
C SER A 188 -0.31 0.59 -13.60
N VAL A 189 -0.24 -0.75 -13.59
CA VAL A 189 -0.90 -1.60 -14.58
C VAL A 189 -2.41 -1.40 -14.56
N ILE A 190 -3.04 -1.43 -13.37
CA ILE A 190 -4.47 -1.22 -13.22
C ILE A 190 -4.88 0.17 -13.70
N HIS A 191 -4.14 1.22 -13.36
CA HIS A 191 -4.44 2.58 -13.82
C HIS A 191 -4.38 2.71 -15.34
N SER A 192 -3.39 2.10 -16.00
CA SER A 192 -3.29 2.13 -17.46
C SER A 192 -4.44 1.42 -18.18
N GLU A 193 -5.12 0.51 -17.50
CA GLU A 193 -6.32 -0.17 -18.04
C GLU A 193 -7.64 0.59 -17.79
N ILE A 194 -7.63 1.59 -16.90
CA ILE A 194 -8.81 2.42 -16.58
C ILE A 194 -8.88 3.66 -17.46
N GLU A 195 -7.73 4.20 -17.86
CA GLU A 195 -7.60 5.34 -18.79
C GLU A 195 -8.00 4.98 -20.22
#